data_c10a0107e3b24d7936751e1f85e8936b
#
_entry.id   c10a0107e3b24d7936751e1f85e8936b
#
_cell.length_a   1.000
_cell.length_b   1.000
_cell.length_c   1.000
_cell.angle_alpha   90.00
_cell.angle_beta   90.00
_cell.angle_gamma   90.00
#
_symmetry.space_group_name_H-M   'P 1'
#
loop_
_entity.id
_entity.type
_entity.pdbx_description
1 polymer ?
#
loop_
_entity_poly.entity_id
_entity_poly.type
_entity_poly.pdbx_seq_one_letter_code
_entity_poly.pdbx_strand_id
1 'polypeptide(L)'
;MTDQQQAPSPDPDGDAPDRPLTLAVLRHLVRKDWKGLPGDTLVVLSGDVEGNRFSPFSTYSHSRYAPTYSDLVGEVFPLPEELKADQSLRELYADGIPDTAVPALVLYPLG
;
A
#
# COMPACT_ATOMS: atom_id res chain seq x y z
N MET A 1 1.69 10.24 -26.14
CA MET A 1 2.00 10.41 -25.79
C MET A 1 2.59 10.60 -25.53
N THR A 2 2.70 10.77 -25.41
CA THR A 2 3.21 11.02 -24.94
C THR A 2 3.73 10.94 -24.40
N ASP A 3 3.93 11.03 -24.31
CA ASP A 3 4.34 10.98 -23.63
C ASP A 3 4.30 10.72 -22.96
N GLN A 4 4.02 10.53 -22.69
CA GLN A 4 3.84 10.40 -21.96
C GLN A 4 4.10 10.03 -21.28
N GLN A 5 4.08 9.72 -21.37
CA GLN A 5 4.37 9.48 -20.76
C GLN A 5 4.76 9.64 -19.97
N GLN A 6 4.93 9.57 -19.85
CA GLN A 6 5.42 9.85 -19.04
C GLN A 6 5.17 10.72 -18.54
N ALA A 7 4.62 10.45 -18.68
CA ALA A 7 4.47 11.71 -18.26
C ALA A 7 4.84 12.12 -16.98
N PRO A 8 5.46 12.85 -16.82
CA PRO A 8 5.78 13.22 -15.48
C PRO A 8 4.54 13.61 -14.75
N SER A 9 4.37 13.09 -13.60
CA SER A 9 3.26 13.44 -12.81
C SER A 9 3.32 14.91 -12.45
N PRO A 10 2.21 15.56 -12.44
CA PRO A 10 2.17 16.93 -12.03
C PRO A 10 2.44 17.14 -10.55
N ASP A 11 2.33 16.09 -9.75
CA ASP A 11 2.58 16.18 -8.32
C ASP A 11 3.97 15.64 -8.02
N PRO A 12 4.94 16.51 -7.67
CA PRO A 12 6.28 16.04 -7.38
C PRO A 12 6.33 15.00 -6.27
N ASP A 13 5.45 15.10 -5.29
CA ASP A 13 5.44 14.15 -4.19
C ASP A 13 4.94 12.79 -4.64
N GLY A 14 4.03 12.76 -5.61
CA GLY A 14 3.50 11.52 -6.11
C GLY A 14 4.40 10.84 -7.12
N ASP A 15 5.37 11.57 -7.66
CA ASP A 15 6.20 11.07 -8.72
C ASP A 15 7.47 10.40 -8.29
N ALA A 16 7.94 10.70 -7.10
CA ALA A 16 9.22 10.18 -6.66
C ALA A 16 9.14 8.67 -6.55
N PRO A 17 9.97 7.92 -7.32
CA PRO A 17 9.86 6.46 -7.30
C PRO A 17 10.24 5.84 -5.96
N ASP A 18 10.94 6.59 -5.12
CA ASP A 18 11.32 6.11 -3.80
C ASP A 18 10.37 6.57 -2.70
N ARG A 19 9.27 7.21 -3.05
CA ARG A 19 8.29 7.68 -2.07
C ARG A 19 7.16 6.68 -1.92
N PRO A 20 6.73 6.41 -0.69
CA PRO A 20 5.57 5.55 -0.50
C PRO A 20 4.33 6.18 -1.11
N LEU A 21 3.48 5.33 -1.67
CA LEU A 21 2.20 5.75 -2.21
C LEU A 21 1.25 6.06 -1.06
N THR A 22 0.59 7.20 -1.11
CA THR A 22 -0.46 7.53 -0.16
C THR A 22 -1.82 7.33 -0.80
N LEU A 23 -2.84 7.25 0.03
CA LEU A 23 -4.21 7.13 -0.46
C LEU A 23 -4.62 8.36 -1.28
N ALA A 24 -4.13 9.54 -0.90
CA ALA A 24 -4.41 10.75 -1.66
C ALA A 24 -3.86 10.66 -3.07
N VAL A 25 -2.63 10.16 -3.22
CA VAL A 25 -2.04 9.97 -4.55
C VAL A 25 -2.81 8.93 -5.32
N LEU A 26 -3.19 7.83 -4.68
CA LEU A 26 -3.96 6.79 -5.35
C LEU A 26 -5.30 7.31 -5.86
N ARG A 27 -5.99 8.13 -5.06
CA ARG A 27 -7.24 8.75 -5.51
C ARG A 27 -7.01 9.63 -6.73
N HIS A 28 -5.92 10.36 -6.75
CA HIS A 28 -5.59 11.20 -7.90
C HIS A 28 -5.37 10.35 -9.15
N LEU A 29 -4.61 9.26 -9.02
CA LEU A 29 -4.37 8.36 -10.14
C LEU A 29 -5.67 7.81 -10.72
N VAL A 30 -6.56 7.36 -9.84
CA VAL A 30 -7.84 6.80 -10.27
C VAL A 30 -8.68 7.85 -10.99
N ARG A 31 -8.72 9.07 -10.47
CA ARG A 31 -9.58 10.13 -11.00
C ARG A 31 -9.02 10.79 -12.25
N LYS A 32 -7.71 10.83 -12.40
CA LYS A 32 -7.06 11.58 -13.48
C LYS A 32 -6.33 10.67 -14.44
N ASP A 33 -5.28 10.00 -13.96
CA ASP A 33 -4.39 9.29 -14.87
C ASP A 33 -5.02 8.03 -15.43
N TRP A 34 -5.87 7.36 -14.67
CA TRP A 34 -6.51 6.10 -15.06
C TRP A 34 -7.95 6.27 -15.50
N LYS A 35 -8.40 7.50 -15.61
CA LYS A 35 -9.80 7.81 -15.89
C LYS A 35 -10.30 7.17 -17.19
N GLY A 36 -9.46 7.09 -18.20
CA GLY A 36 -9.88 6.57 -19.51
C GLY A 36 -9.75 5.06 -19.64
N LEU A 37 -9.26 4.36 -18.62
CA LEU A 37 -9.10 2.91 -18.72
C LEU A 37 -10.46 2.20 -18.61
N PRO A 38 -10.66 1.12 -19.38
CA PRO A 38 -11.89 0.33 -19.26
C PRO A 38 -12.08 -0.22 -17.85
N GLY A 39 -13.35 -0.37 -17.45
CA GLY A 39 -13.66 -0.84 -16.10
C GLY A 39 -13.21 -2.26 -15.81
N ASP A 40 -13.00 -3.08 -16.86
CA ASP A 40 -12.53 -4.45 -16.68
C ASP A 40 -11.00 -4.59 -16.73
N THR A 41 -10.28 -3.46 -16.72
CA THR A 41 -8.82 -3.48 -16.63
C THR A 41 -8.41 -4.15 -15.32
N LEU A 42 -7.58 -5.17 -15.41
CA LEU A 42 -7.18 -5.94 -14.23
C LEU A 42 -6.11 -5.21 -13.44
N VAL A 43 -6.26 -5.21 -12.12
CA VAL A 43 -5.25 -4.67 -11.22
C VAL A 43 -4.35 -5.81 -10.77
N VAL A 44 -3.06 -5.71 -11.07
CA VAL A 44 -2.09 -6.76 -10.80
C VAL A 44 -1.02 -6.20 -9.87
N LEU A 45 -0.61 -6.99 -8.90
CA LEU A 45 0.44 -6.62 -7.97
C LEU A 45 1.73 -7.34 -8.33
N SER A 46 2.83 -6.61 -8.31
CA SER A 46 4.15 -7.21 -8.43
C SER A 46 4.63 -7.66 -7.05
N GLY A 47 5.27 -8.82 -6.99
CA GLY A 47 5.77 -9.35 -5.73
C GLY A 47 7.07 -8.72 -5.28
N ASP A 48 7.74 -7.98 -6.16
CA ASP A 48 8.97 -7.26 -5.82
C ASP A 48 9.17 -6.08 -6.77
N VAL A 49 10.17 -5.26 -6.49
CA VAL A 49 10.37 -4.03 -7.27
C VAL A 49 10.88 -4.32 -8.69
N GLU A 50 11.43 -5.52 -8.90
CA GLU A 50 12.00 -5.88 -10.20
C GLU A 50 10.99 -6.54 -11.12
N GLY A 51 9.81 -6.90 -10.60
CA GLY A 51 8.78 -7.48 -11.42
C GLY A 51 9.03 -8.94 -11.77
N ASN A 52 9.53 -9.74 -10.82
CA ASN A 52 9.79 -11.15 -11.04
C ASN A 52 8.57 -12.03 -10.79
N ARG A 53 7.58 -11.51 -10.08
CA ARG A 53 6.34 -12.24 -9.77
C ARG A 53 5.18 -11.28 -9.86
N PHE A 54 4.06 -11.81 -10.37
CA PHE A 54 2.83 -11.03 -10.50
C PHE A 54 1.64 -11.85 -10.03
N SER A 55 0.69 -11.18 -9.42
CA SER A 55 -0.57 -11.81 -9.03
C SER A 55 -1.68 -10.76 -9.06
N PRO A 56 -2.90 -11.15 -9.47
CA PRO A 56 -4.00 -10.19 -9.42
C PRO A 56 -4.28 -9.72 -8.00
N PHE A 57 -4.74 -8.49 -7.88
CA PHE A 57 -5.20 -7.97 -6.61
C PHE A 57 -6.43 -8.75 -6.14
N SER A 58 -6.46 -9.13 -4.88
CA SER A 58 -7.58 -9.86 -4.32
C SER A 58 -8.38 -9.03 -3.32
N THR A 59 -7.73 -8.59 -2.25
CA THR A 59 -8.45 -7.94 -1.17
C THR A 59 -7.52 -7.00 -0.40
N TYR A 60 -8.05 -6.38 0.61
CA TYR A 60 -7.31 -5.41 1.40
C TYR A 60 -7.69 -5.53 2.87
N SER A 61 -6.87 -4.91 3.72
CA SER A 61 -7.21 -4.77 5.14
C SER A 61 -6.73 -3.43 5.65
N HIS A 62 -7.43 -2.93 6.66
CA HIS A 62 -7.02 -1.75 7.41
C HIS A 62 -6.07 -2.19 8.50
N SER A 63 -4.91 -1.54 8.59
CA SER A 63 -3.87 -1.96 9.51
C SER A 63 -3.03 -0.78 9.95
N ARG A 64 -1.99 -1.05 10.72
CA ARG A 64 -0.95 -0.09 11.06
C ARG A 64 0.36 -0.57 10.48
N TYR A 65 1.22 0.35 10.12
CA TYR A 65 2.49 0.03 9.49
C TYR A 65 3.61 0.83 10.13
N ALA A 66 4.73 0.16 10.43
CA ALA A 66 5.92 0.84 10.95
C ALA A 66 7.15 0.34 10.19
N PRO A 67 8.01 1.25 9.72
CA PRO A 67 9.30 0.81 9.17
C PRO A 67 10.14 0.13 10.24
N THR A 68 10.92 -0.87 9.87
CA THR A 68 11.76 -1.58 10.82
C THR A 68 13.22 -1.20 10.65
N TYR A 69 13.91 -1.75 9.68
CA TYR A 69 15.35 -1.54 9.57
C TYR A 69 15.71 -0.41 8.63
N SER A 70 14.78 -0.02 7.78
CA SER A 70 14.99 1.05 6.81
C SER A 70 13.64 1.53 6.35
N ASP A 71 13.64 2.57 5.53
CA ASP A 71 12.40 3.08 4.97
C ASP A 71 11.81 2.13 3.92
N LEU A 72 12.55 1.11 3.52
CA LEU A 72 12.11 0.19 2.47
C LEU A 72 11.43 -1.06 3.00
N VAL A 73 11.53 -1.34 4.30
CA VAL A 73 11.01 -2.56 4.90
C VAL A 73 10.30 -2.20 6.20
N GLY A 74 9.20 -2.88 6.48
CA GLY A 74 8.48 -2.63 7.70
C GLY A 74 7.58 -3.78 8.08
N GLU A 75 6.82 -3.57 9.15
CA GLU A 75 5.89 -4.56 9.66
C GLU A 75 4.49 -3.98 9.75
N VAL A 76 3.52 -4.87 9.62
CA VAL A 76 2.10 -4.53 9.74
C VAL A 76 1.62 -4.98 11.11
N PHE A 77 0.82 -4.12 11.75
CA PHE A 77 0.26 -4.37 13.07
C PHE A 77 -1.25 -4.26 13.01
N PRO A 78 -1.97 -4.96 13.90
CA PRO A 78 -3.43 -4.82 13.95
C PRO A 78 -3.83 -3.43 14.41
N LEU A 79 -5.10 -3.09 14.18
CA LEU A 79 -5.65 -1.85 14.69
C LEU A 79 -5.78 -1.93 16.22
N PRO A 80 -5.69 -0.78 16.92
CA PRO A 80 -5.82 -0.80 18.39
C PRO A 80 -7.12 -1.44 18.86
N GLU A 81 -8.22 -1.22 18.16
CA GLU A 81 -9.49 -1.82 18.56
C GLU A 81 -9.51 -3.34 18.36
N GLU A 82 -8.74 -3.85 17.41
CA GLU A 82 -8.62 -5.29 17.25
C GLU A 82 -7.87 -5.93 18.41
N LEU A 83 -6.83 -5.25 18.90
CA LEU A 83 -6.10 -5.73 20.06
C LEU A 83 -6.98 -5.77 21.30
N LYS A 84 -7.85 -4.76 21.46
CA LYS A 84 -8.76 -4.73 22.59
C LYS A 84 -9.76 -5.86 22.55
N ALA A 85 -10.19 -6.26 21.37
CA ALA A 85 -11.24 -7.24 21.21
C ALA A 85 -10.76 -8.68 21.18
N ASP A 86 -9.45 -8.93 21.00
CA ASP A 86 -8.96 -10.27 20.74
C ASP A 86 -7.74 -10.57 21.62
N GLN A 87 -7.92 -11.48 22.57
CA GLN A 87 -6.86 -11.85 23.49
C GLN A 87 -5.70 -12.54 22.76
N SER A 88 -5.98 -13.34 21.75
CA SER A 88 -4.94 -14.02 20.99
C SER A 88 -4.02 -13.02 20.29
N LEU A 89 -4.60 -11.94 19.77
CA LEU A 89 -3.79 -10.89 19.17
C LEU A 89 -2.92 -10.18 20.20
N ARG A 90 -3.46 -9.94 21.41
CA ARG A 90 -2.66 -9.32 22.45
C ARG A 90 -1.48 -10.17 22.85
N GLU A 91 -1.63 -11.48 22.84
CA GLU A 91 -0.53 -12.39 23.14
C GLU A 91 0.51 -12.40 22.02
N LEU A 92 0.05 -12.38 20.78
CA LEU A 92 0.93 -12.36 19.62
C LEU A 92 1.72 -11.06 19.53
N TYR A 93 1.09 -9.93 19.88
CA TYR A 93 1.71 -8.62 19.86
C TYR A 93 1.90 -8.10 21.28
N ALA A 94 2.66 -8.87 22.09
CA ALA A 94 2.79 -8.60 23.52
C ALA A 94 3.36 -7.22 23.80
N ASP A 95 4.22 -6.71 22.91
CA ASP A 95 4.81 -5.38 23.07
C ASP A 95 3.91 -4.26 22.58
N GLY A 96 2.75 -4.61 22.04
CA GLY A 96 1.81 -3.62 21.55
C GLY A 96 2.18 -3.10 20.18
N ILE A 97 1.55 -1.99 19.80
CA ILE A 97 1.78 -1.33 18.52
C ILE A 97 2.81 -0.22 18.73
N PRO A 98 3.89 -0.18 17.94
CA PRO A 98 4.89 0.89 18.09
C PRO A 98 4.27 2.26 17.91
N ASP A 99 4.81 3.26 18.62
CA ASP A 99 4.36 4.63 18.46
C ASP A 99 4.62 5.17 17.05
N THR A 100 5.59 4.60 16.36
CA THR A 100 5.91 5.00 14.99
C THR A 100 4.94 4.45 13.96
N ALA A 101 4.06 3.53 14.35
CA ALA A 101 3.12 2.93 13.41
C ALA A 101 2.07 3.95 12.96
N VAL A 102 1.78 3.93 11.65
CA VAL A 102 0.82 4.85 11.04
C VAL A 102 -0.31 4.05 10.41
N PRO A 103 -1.48 4.67 10.20
CA PRO A 103 -2.57 3.98 9.51
C PRO A 103 -2.13 3.55 8.12
N ALA A 104 -2.53 2.36 7.73
CA ALA A 104 -2.15 1.80 6.44
C ALA A 104 -3.25 0.94 5.87
N LEU A 105 -3.28 0.89 4.54
CA LEU A 105 -4.15 0.00 3.79
C LEU A 105 -3.26 -1.05 3.14
N VAL A 106 -3.47 -2.31 3.52
CA VAL A 106 -2.65 -3.41 2.99
C VAL A 106 -3.40 -4.07 1.86
N LEU A 107 -2.72 -4.24 0.73
CA LEU A 107 -3.30 -4.86 -0.47
C LEU A 107 -2.73 -6.26 -0.62
N TYR A 108 -3.62 -7.22 -0.83
CA TYR A 108 -3.23 -8.63 -0.92
C TYR A 108 -3.45 -9.19 -2.31
N PRO A 109 -2.53 -10.00 -2.82
CA PRO A 109 -2.70 -10.69 -4.08
C PRO A 109 -3.52 -11.97 -3.90
N LEU A 110 -3.95 -12.53 -5.02
CA LEU A 110 -4.62 -13.82 -5.02
C LEU A 110 -3.69 -14.97 -4.66
N GLY A 111 -2.44 -14.88 -5.02
CA GLY A 111 -1.51 -15.96 -4.75
C GLY A 111 -0.08 -15.58 -4.61
#